data_12b80195b653a6166c39bdb7270e198d
#
_entry.id   12b80195b653a6166c39bdb7270e198d
#
_cell.length_a   1.000
_cell.length_b   1.000
_cell.length_c   1.000
_cell.angle_alpha   90.00
_cell.angle_beta   90.00
_cell.angle_gamma   90.00
#
_symmetry.space_group_name_H-M   'P 1'
#
loop_
_entity.id
_entity.type
_entity.pdbx_description
1 polymer ?
#
loop_
_entity_poly.entity_id
_entity_poly.type
_entity_poly.pdbx_seq_one_letter_code
_entity_poly.pdbx_strand_id
1 'polypeptide(L)'
;MLVENLIELANNIQKKKTEGQTIEVKSANKGCPKRLYDTLSSFSNQDTGGIILFGLDETQDFKIVGVYDLHDLQKKVTEQCLQMEPPVRAVFTFAEIQGYDICSAEIPAIDLAERPCYYKGIGKLKGSYIRVGDADLPMTDYELYSFEAFRKHLHDDERPIERANIQSLDLVSVEKYVLNKRIDRPKFAQLPLEIAYEMLNILRNDMPTLASLMNFGIYPQGYLPQMGITAIVVPGTEIGITTDNDIRFLDNQRIEGNISSMLLEATAFCKRNMKTKTIIDKKTGQRKDRTEYPITAIREAILNALIIEIIVYIQKERLFK
;
A
#
# COMPACT_ATOMS: atom_id res chain seq x y z
N MET A 1 12.15 25.63 7.97
CA MET A 1 13.61 25.36 7.76
C MET A 1 14.47 26.61 8.07
N LEU A 2 15.81 26.53 8.05
CA LEU A 2 16.68 27.71 8.13
C LEU A 2 16.77 28.37 6.75
N VAL A 3 17.08 29.68 6.73
CA VAL A 3 17.22 30.45 5.48
C VAL A 3 18.33 29.90 4.57
N GLU A 4 19.46 29.50 5.17
CA GLU A 4 20.58 28.91 4.47
C GLU A 4 20.19 27.60 3.77
N ASN A 5 19.37 26.76 4.45
CA ASN A 5 18.87 25.50 3.89
C ASN A 5 17.92 25.73 2.71
N LEU A 6 17.12 26.79 2.75
CA LEU A 6 16.24 27.18 1.63
C LEU A 6 17.06 27.61 0.41
N ILE A 7 18.10 28.39 0.61
CA ILE A 7 19.02 28.83 -0.46
C ILE A 7 19.73 27.61 -1.05
N GLU A 8 20.25 26.71 -0.21
CA GLU A 8 20.89 25.49 -0.68
C GLU A 8 19.93 24.58 -1.45
N LEU A 9 18.68 24.42 -0.99
CA LEU A 9 17.65 23.66 -1.66
C LEU A 9 17.36 24.21 -3.05
N ALA A 10 17.15 25.53 -3.17
CA ALA A 10 16.89 26.19 -4.45
C ALA A 10 18.05 26.00 -5.43
N ASN A 11 19.30 26.15 -4.99
CA ASN A 11 20.47 25.94 -5.81
C ASN A 11 20.62 24.47 -6.26
N ASN A 12 20.31 23.53 -5.37
CA ASN A 12 20.35 22.10 -5.67
C ASN A 12 19.31 21.71 -6.73
N ILE A 13 18.10 22.25 -6.64
CA ILE A 13 17.03 22.03 -7.64
C ILE A 13 17.44 22.59 -9.00
N GLN A 14 17.96 23.82 -9.05
CA GLN A 14 18.47 24.41 -10.27
C GLN A 14 19.57 23.57 -10.94
N LYS A 15 20.47 22.99 -10.12
CA LYS A 15 21.57 22.16 -10.61
C LYS A 15 21.10 20.80 -11.12
N LYS A 16 20.17 20.17 -10.40
CA LYS A 16 19.66 18.81 -10.72
C LYS A 16 18.55 18.85 -11.78
N LYS A 17 17.86 19.96 -11.92
CA LYS A 17 16.71 20.17 -12.81
C LYS A 17 15.61 19.14 -12.61
N THR A 18 15.32 18.81 -11.37
CA THR A 18 14.31 17.83 -10.99
C THR A 18 13.72 18.16 -9.62
N GLU A 19 12.45 17.91 -9.49
CA GLU A 19 11.74 17.80 -8.23
C GLU A 19 12.04 16.44 -7.57
N GLY A 20 11.45 16.18 -6.44
CA GLY A 20 11.55 14.90 -5.76
C GLY A 20 10.24 14.53 -5.11
N GLN A 21 10.21 13.38 -4.47
CA GLN A 21 9.02 12.90 -3.78
C GLN A 21 8.54 13.85 -2.65
N THR A 22 9.42 14.66 -2.12
CA THR A 22 9.15 15.57 -0.98
C THR A 22 9.24 17.04 -1.34
N ILE A 23 9.42 17.37 -2.61
CA ILE A 23 9.60 18.74 -3.07
C ILE A 23 8.71 18.99 -4.27
N GLU A 24 8.01 20.11 -4.25
CA GLU A 24 7.23 20.64 -5.37
C GLU A 24 7.68 22.07 -5.67
N VAL A 25 7.84 22.43 -6.92
CA VAL A 25 8.28 23.78 -7.35
C VAL A 25 7.13 24.53 -8.03
N LYS A 26 6.95 25.78 -7.64
CA LYS A 26 5.95 26.69 -8.25
C LYS A 26 6.57 28.05 -8.52
N SER A 27 6.34 28.60 -9.70
CA SER A 27 6.92 29.89 -10.08
C SER A 27 6.43 31.05 -9.22
N ALA A 28 5.14 31.17 -8.98
CA ALA A 28 4.49 32.22 -8.20
C ALA A 28 4.92 33.66 -8.54
N ASN A 29 5.49 33.91 -9.72
CA ASN A 29 5.94 35.24 -10.15
C ASN A 29 4.81 36.14 -10.68
N LYS A 30 3.66 35.55 -11.07
CA LYS A 30 2.46 36.24 -11.58
C LYS A 30 1.27 36.15 -10.62
N GLY A 31 1.45 35.61 -9.42
CA GLY A 31 0.42 35.41 -8.43
C GLY A 31 0.52 34.03 -7.77
N CYS A 32 -0.25 33.84 -6.70
CA CYS A 32 -0.34 32.55 -6.02
C CYS A 32 -0.96 31.50 -6.95
N PRO A 33 -0.41 30.29 -7.02
CA PRO A 33 -1.03 29.18 -7.75
C PRO A 33 -2.46 28.94 -7.28
N LYS A 34 -3.40 28.82 -8.20
CA LYS A 34 -4.84 28.71 -7.89
C LYS A 34 -5.21 27.37 -7.26
N ARG A 35 -4.40 26.35 -7.48
CA ARG A 35 -4.69 24.98 -7.05
C ARG A 35 -3.44 24.32 -6.47
N LEU A 36 -3.36 24.29 -5.16
CA LEU A 36 -2.33 23.57 -4.41
C LEU A 36 -2.90 22.36 -3.67
N TYR A 37 -4.22 22.11 -3.79
CA TYR A 37 -4.93 21.10 -2.99
C TYR A 37 -4.38 19.68 -3.20
N ASP A 38 -3.98 19.34 -4.43
CA ASP A 38 -3.45 18.01 -4.76
C ASP A 38 -2.12 17.80 -4.02
N THR A 39 -1.21 18.77 -4.08
CA THR A 39 0.08 18.74 -3.39
C THR A 39 -0.06 18.86 -1.87
N LEU A 40 -0.97 19.72 -1.37
CA LEU A 40 -1.25 19.80 0.06
C LEU A 40 -1.77 18.47 0.61
N SER A 41 -2.65 17.80 -0.14
CA SER A 41 -3.18 16.49 0.23
C SER A 41 -2.07 15.43 0.20
N SER A 42 -1.34 15.32 -0.91
CA SER A 42 -0.33 14.28 -1.10
C SER A 42 0.81 14.38 -0.08
N PHE A 43 1.31 15.58 0.20
CA PHE A 43 2.36 15.79 1.20
C PHE A 43 1.88 15.52 2.62
N SER A 44 0.65 15.93 2.97
CA SER A 44 0.10 15.64 4.30
C SER A 44 -0.14 14.14 4.52
N ASN A 45 -0.38 13.37 3.45
CA ASN A 45 -0.68 11.95 3.52
C ASN A 45 0.55 11.04 3.49
N GLN A 46 1.75 11.55 3.20
CA GLN A 46 2.99 10.78 3.32
C GLN A 46 3.66 10.99 4.69
N ASP A 47 4.59 10.10 5.06
CA ASP A 47 5.16 10.09 6.42
C ASP A 47 6.13 11.23 6.69
N THR A 48 6.74 11.78 5.66
CA THR A 48 7.76 12.83 5.76
C THR A 48 7.21 14.24 5.61
N GLY A 49 5.93 14.39 5.20
CA GLY A 49 5.46 15.68 4.72
C GLY A 49 6.16 16.09 3.42
N GLY A 50 6.19 17.39 3.12
CA GLY A 50 6.86 17.91 1.93
C GLY A 50 7.09 19.40 1.96
N ILE A 51 7.77 19.92 0.95
CA ILE A 51 8.09 21.33 0.80
C ILE A 51 7.58 21.83 -0.55
N ILE A 52 6.79 22.89 -0.56
CA ILE A 52 6.47 23.63 -1.78
C ILE A 52 7.42 24.82 -1.85
N LEU A 53 8.25 24.84 -2.88
CA LEU A 53 9.21 25.92 -3.13
C LEU A 53 8.65 26.87 -4.19
N PHE A 54 8.49 28.14 -3.83
CA PHE A 54 8.00 29.21 -4.69
C PHE A 54 9.13 30.12 -5.15
N GLY A 55 9.03 30.58 -6.40
CA GLY A 55 9.98 31.52 -6.99
C GLY A 55 10.95 30.91 -8.00
N LEU A 56 10.80 29.61 -8.32
CA LEU A 56 11.49 28.93 -9.42
C LEU A 56 10.47 28.51 -10.49
N ASP A 57 10.84 28.54 -11.75
CA ASP A 57 9.97 28.16 -12.86
C ASP A 57 10.45 26.86 -13.52
N GLU A 58 9.73 25.79 -13.29
CA GLU A 58 9.98 24.47 -13.86
C GLU A 58 10.00 24.52 -15.40
N THR A 59 9.09 25.29 -16.01
CA THR A 59 9.00 25.39 -17.49
C THR A 59 10.20 26.09 -18.10
N GLN A 60 11.01 26.76 -17.30
CA GLN A 60 12.24 27.45 -17.67
C GLN A 60 13.48 26.82 -17.02
N ASP A 61 13.53 25.49 -16.96
CA ASP A 61 14.68 24.77 -16.40
C ASP A 61 14.95 25.14 -14.92
N PHE A 62 13.90 25.32 -14.12
CA PHE A 62 13.98 25.73 -12.72
C PHE A 62 14.70 27.06 -12.49
N LYS A 63 14.59 27.97 -13.44
CA LYS A 63 15.16 29.32 -13.30
C LYS A 63 14.52 30.07 -12.14
N ILE A 64 15.32 30.80 -11.36
CA ILE A 64 14.81 31.70 -10.34
C ILE A 64 14.12 32.87 -11.03
N VAL A 65 12.82 33.05 -10.76
CA VAL A 65 11.95 34.09 -11.30
C VAL A 65 11.36 34.99 -10.21
N GLY A 66 11.57 34.60 -8.96
CA GLY A 66 11.05 35.28 -7.80
C GLY A 66 9.55 35.13 -7.57
N VAL A 67 9.10 35.60 -6.42
CA VAL A 67 7.70 35.62 -5.99
C VAL A 67 7.15 37.03 -6.18
N TYR A 68 5.92 37.18 -6.64
CA TYR A 68 5.28 38.47 -6.89
C TYR A 68 5.08 39.34 -5.66
N ASP A 69 4.70 38.75 -4.53
CA ASP A 69 4.48 39.36 -3.24
C ASP A 69 4.48 38.28 -2.16
N LEU A 70 5.42 38.33 -1.21
CA LEU A 70 5.59 37.30 -0.17
C LEU A 70 4.42 37.27 0.81
N HIS A 71 3.86 38.42 1.17
CA HIS A 71 2.78 38.50 2.13
C HIS A 71 1.45 37.97 1.55
N ASP A 72 1.12 38.38 0.33
CA ASP A 72 -0.08 37.89 -0.37
C ASP A 72 0.03 36.41 -0.70
N LEU A 73 1.23 35.92 -1.10
CA LEU A 73 1.48 34.49 -1.32
C LEU A 73 1.20 33.69 -0.04
N GLN A 74 1.83 34.08 1.10
CA GLN A 74 1.63 33.42 2.38
C GLN A 74 0.16 33.38 2.78
N LYS A 75 -0.56 34.49 2.65
CA LYS A 75 -1.99 34.60 2.95
C LYS A 75 -2.81 33.62 2.12
N LYS A 76 -2.64 33.63 0.80
CA LYS A 76 -3.40 32.78 -0.12
C LYS A 76 -3.08 31.30 0.01
N VAL A 77 -1.81 30.92 0.25
CA VAL A 77 -1.45 29.54 0.54
C VAL A 77 -2.09 29.08 1.86
N THR A 78 -2.07 29.93 2.89
CA THR A 78 -2.74 29.65 4.16
C THR A 78 -4.26 29.46 3.98
N GLU A 79 -4.91 30.30 3.17
CA GLU A 79 -6.34 30.16 2.83
C GLU A 79 -6.63 28.80 2.15
N GLN A 80 -5.77 28.35 1.25
CA GLN A 80 -5.90 27.01 0.65
C GLN A 80 -5.67 25.90 1.67
N CYS A 81 -4.69 26.03 2.56
CA CYS A 81 -4.43 25.07 3.64
C CYS A 81 -5.65 24.91 4.58
N LEU A 82 -6.39 25.97 4.86
CA LEU A 82 -7.60 25.94 5.68
C LEU A 82 -8.80 25.26 4.99
N GLN A 83 -8.76 25.11 3.68
CA GLN A 83 -9.77 24.38 2.91
C GLN A 83 -9.52 22.88 2.87
N MET A 84 -8.40 22.41 3.44
CA MET A 84 -8.13 20.99 3.63
C MET A 84 -8.85 20.45 4.87
N GLU A 85 -9.08 19.14 4.91
CA GLU A 85 -9.63 18.41 6.05
C GLU A 85 -8.77 17.18 6.33
N PRO A 86 -8.10 17.08 7.50
CA PRO A 86 -7.93 18.17 8.48
C PRO A 86 -7.16 19.36 7.90
N PRO A 87 -7.31 20.58 8.48
CA PRO A 87 -6.61 21.77 8.00
C PRO A 87 -5.10 21.61 8.08
N VAL A 88 -4.42 21.94 6.99
CA VAL A 88 -2.95 21.91 6.92
C VAL A 88 -2.36 23.15 7.60
N ARG A 89 -1.25 22.98 8.30
CA ARG A 89 -0.53 24.07 8.98
C ARG A 89 0.86 24.22 8.38
N ALA A 90 0.95 24.90 7.24
CA ALA A 90 2.21 25.16 6.57
C ALA A 90 3.11 26.10 7.38
N VAL A 91 4.41 25.83 7.39
CA VAL A 91 5.44 26.69 7.96
C VAL A 91 6.22 27.35 6.85
N PHE A 92 6.31 28.67 6.86
CA PHE A 92 6.93 29.45 5.79
C PHE A 92 8.35 29.87 6.16
N THR A 93 9.26 29.84 5.18
CA THR A 93 10.60 30.42 5.25
C THR A 93 10.81 31.25 4.00
N PHE A 94 11.42 32.43 4.14
CA PHE A 94 11.68 33.38 3.09
C PHE A 94 13.19 33.59 2.93
N ALA A 95 13.64 33.76 1.70
CA ALA A 95 15.02 34.07 1.37
C ALA A 95 15.10 34.93 0.11
N GLU A 96 16.24 35.60 -0.10
CA GLU A 96 16.57 36.31 -1.33
C GLU A 96 17.74 35.61 -2.00
N ILE A 97 17.63 35.37 -3.32
CA ILE A 97 18.69 34.83 -4.16
C ILE A 97 18.83 35.69 -5.42
N GLN A 98 19.99 36.25 -5.66
CA GLN A 98 20.28 37.08 -6.86
C GLN A 98 19.31 38.27 -7.03
N GLY A 99 18.82 38.83 -5.94
CA GLY A 99 17.84 39.94 -5.98
C GLY A 99 16.40 39.50 -6.20
N TYR A 100 16.11 38.22 -6.15
CA TYR A 100 14.77 37.66 -6.22
C TYR A 100 14.34 37.05 -4.90
N ASP A 101 13.14 37.41 -4.45
CA ASP A 101 12.52 36.78 -3.29
C ASP A 101 12.04 35.34 -3.62
N ILE A 102 12.36 34.38 -2.77
CA ILE A 102 11.86 33.02 -2.83
C ILE A 102 11.21 32.65 -1.51
N CYS A 103 10.32 31.69 -1.55
CA CYS A 103 9.58 31.24 -0.37
C CYS A 103 9.46 29.71 -0.37
N SER A 104 9.61 29.08 0.80
CA SER A 104 9.18 27.68 1.01
C SER A 104 7.97 27.63 1.93
N ALA A 105 7.05 26.71 1.63
CA ALA A 105 6.01 26.27 2.53
C ALA A 105 6.26 24.81 2.90
N GLU A 106 6.63 24.55 4.14
CA GLU A 106 6.80 23.20 4.68
C GLU A 106 5.42 22.66 5.09
N ILE A 107 5.00 21.58 4.46
CA ILE A 107 3.72 20.91 4.67
C ILE A 107 3.98 19.72 5.59
N PRO A 108 3.49 19.73 6.84
CA PRO A 108 3.71 18.63 7.76
C PRO A 108 2.91 17.39 7.35
N ALA A 109 3.47 16.21 7.61
CA ALA A 109 2.71 14.99 7.65
C ALA A 109 1.64 15.07 8.75
N ILE A 110 0.45 14.55 8.50
CA ILE A 110 -0.56 14.36 9.54
C ILE A 110 -0.43 12.96 10.15
N ASP A 111 -0.96 12.82 11.35
CA ASP A 111 -1.01 11.52 12.03
C ASP A 111 -1.76 10.49 11.17
N LEU A 112 -1.29 9.24 11.20
CA LEU A 112 -1.89 8.16 10.44
C LEU A 112 -3.37 7.95 10.75
N ALA A 113 -3.77 8.19 12.00
CA ALA A 113 -5.16 8.09 12.45
C ALA A 113 -6.07 9.21 11.90
N GLU A 114 -5.48 10.33 11.44
CA GLU A 114 -6.22 11.44 10.84
C GLU A 114 -6.24 11.41 9.31
N ARG A 115 -5.44 10.55 8.69
CA ARG A 115 -5.42 10.38 7.22
C ARG A 115 -6.73 9.79 6.69
N PRO A 116 -7.13 10.12 5.47
CA PRO A 116 -6.46 11.00 4.54
C PRO A 116 -6.79 12.48 4.78
N CYS A 117 -5.80 13.36 4.55
CA CYS A 117 -6.03 14.77 4.32
C CYS A 117 -6.59 14.97 2.92
N TYR A 118 -7.67 15.74 2.79
CA TYR A 118 -8.33 15.94 1.50
C TYR A 118 -8.87 17.35 1.32
N TYR A 119 -9.11 17.76 0.07
CA TYR A 119 -9.74 19.04 -0.23
C TYR A 119 -11.25 18.97 -0.01
N LYS A 120 -11.79 19.83 0.90
CA LYS A 120 -13.21 19.87 1.26
C LYS A 120 -14.15 20.13 0.07
N GLY A 121 -13.71 20.96 -0.88
CA GLY A 121 -14.55 21.40 -2.00
C GLY A 121 -15.03 20.27 -2.92
N ILE A 122 -14.29 19.16 -3.02
CA ILE A 122 -14.65 18.01 -3.85
C ILE A 122 -14.84 16.72 -3.04
N GLY A 123 -14.64 16.81 -1.71
CA GLY A 123 -14.87 15.70 -0.79
C GLY A 123 -13.78 14.65 -0.76
N LYS A 124 -13.84 13.74 0.22
CA LYS A 124 -12.81 12.75 0.53
C LYS A 124 -12.44 11.84 -0.65
N LEU A 125 -13.44 11.31 -1.37
CA LEU A 125 -13.20 10.34 -2.46
C LEU A 125 -12.42 10.92 -3.64
N LYS A 126 -12.63 12.20 -3.96
CA LYS A 126 -11.99 12.87 -5.12
C LYS A 126 -10.92 13.86 -4.72
N GLY A 127 -10.86 14.26 -3.46
CA GLY A 127 -9.95 15.26 -2.93
C GLY A 127 -8.75 14.71 -2.17
N SER A 128 -8.60 13.39 -2.09
CA SER A 128 -7.46 12.72 -1.45
C SER A 128 -6.43 12.33 -2.49
N TYR A 129 -5.17 12.72 -2.24
CA TYR A 129 -4.05 12.47 -3.14
C TYR A 129 -2.89 11.82 -2.40
N ILE A 130 -2.08 11.07 -3.14
CA ILE A 130 -0.83 10.46 -2.71
C ILE A 130 0.30 10.86 -3.65
N ARG A 131 1.51 11.05 -3.11
CA ARG A 131 2.69 11.39 -3.91
C ARG A 131 3.38 10.14 -4.41
N VAL A 132 3.57 10.03 -5.72
CA VAL A 132 4.30 8.93 -6.37
C VAL A 132 5.38 9.54 -7.27
N GLY A 133 6.63 9.47 -6.83
CA GLY A 133 7.71 10.20 -7.48
C GLY A 133 7.51 11.72 -7.35
N ASP A 134 7.31 12.39 -8.46
CA ASP A 134 7.01 13.84 -8.59
C ASP A 134 5.54 14.14 -8.93
N ALA A 135 4.68 13.11 -9.00
CA ALA A 135 3.27 13.26 -9.36
C ALA A 135 2.33 13.13 -8.16
N ASP A 136 1.31 14.00 -8.10
CA ASP A 136 0.20 13.91 -7.16
C ASP A 136 -0.93 13.09 -7.81
N LEU A 137 -1.11 11.83 -7.37
CA LEU A 137 -2.13 10.94 -7.91
C LEU A 137 -3.33 10.84 -6.97
N PRO A 138 -4.56 10.77 -7.50
CA PRO A 138 -5.74 10.50 -6.68
C PRO A 138 -5.58 9.16 -5.97
N MET A 139 -5.94 9.12 -4.69
CA MET A 139 -5.97 7.86 -3.93
C MET A 139 -6.98 6.89 -4.51
N THR A 140 -6.60 5.63 -4.54
CA THR A 140 -7.50 4.52 -4.84
C THR A 140 -8.49 4.27 -3.71
N ASP A 141 -9.60 3.61 -4.01
CA ASP A 141 -10.58 3.20 -2.99
C ASP A 141 -9.94 2.32 -1.90
N TYR A 142 -8.93 1.52 -2.28
CA TYR A 142 -8.18 0.69 -1.35
C TYR A 142 -7.35 1.52 -0.35
N GLU A 143 -6.65 2.55 -0.81
CA GLU A 143 -5.86 3.43 0.06
C GLU A 143 -6.76 4.20 1.03
N LEU A 144 -7.89 4.71 0.55
CA LEU A 144 -8.90 5.36 1.38
C LEU A 144 -9.46 4.42 2.45
N TYR A 145 -9.79 3.20 2.06
CA TYR A 145 -10.26 2.17 2.99
C TYR A 145 -9.21 1.80 4.04
N SER A 146 -7.93 1.68 3.64
CA SER A 146 -6.84 1.33 4.55
C SER A 146 -6.71 2.32 5.70
N PHE A 147 -6.78 3.62 5.43
CA PHE A 147 -6.79 4.65 6.47
C PHE A 147 -8.05 4.59 7.36
N GLU A 148 -9.21 4.31 6.76
CA GLU A 148 -10.44 4.18 7.53
C GLU A 148 -10.44 2.94 8.42
N ALA A 149 -9.96 1.82 7.93
CA ALA A 149 -9.81 0.57 8.66
C ALA A 149 -8.85 0.74 9.84
N PHE A 150 -7.71 1.39 9.61
CA PHE A 150 -6.76 1.72 10.67
C PHE A 150 -7.40 2.58 11.77
N ARG A 151 -8.08 3.66 11.40
CA ARG A 151 -8.72 4.59 12.34
C ARG A 151 -9.85 3.94 13.14
N LYS A 152 -10.62 3.04 12.52
CA LYS A 152 -11.73 2.34 13.15
C LYS A 152 -11.30 1.04 13.86
N HIS A 153 -10.00 0.70 13.82
CA HIS A 153 -9.50 -0.60 14.33
C HIS A 153 -10.30 -1.78 13.78
N LEU A 154 -10.58 -1.75 12.47
CA LEU A 154 -11.33 -2.84 11.83
C LEU A 154 -10.42 -4.06 11.68
N HIS A 155 -10.84 -5.14 12.32
CA HIS A 155 -10.25 -6.48 12.20
C HIS A 155 -11.13 -7.32 11.29
N ASP A 156 -10.97 -7.14 9.98
CA ASP A 156 -11.83 -7.81 9.01
C ASP A 156 -11.62 -9.32 8.97
N ASP A 157 -10.45 -9.78 9.35
CA ASP A 157 -10.10 -11.18 9.52
C ASP A 157 -10.91 -11.87 10.66
N GLU A 158 -11.38 -11.10 11.65
CA GLU A 158 -12.25 -11.57 12.73
C GLU A 158 -13.73 -11.65 12.35
N ARG A 159 -14.09 -11.24 11.13
CA ARG A 159 -15.49 -11.24 10.67
C ARG A 159 -16.03 -12.67 10.59
N PRO A 160 -17.19 -12.97 11.23
CA PRO A 160 -17.85 -14.27 11.08
C PRO A 160 -18.37 -14.49 9.68
N ILE A 161 -18.29 -15.71 9.17
CA ILE A 161 -18.85 -16.12 7.87
C ILE A 161 -20.18 -16.81 8.13
N GLU A 162 -21.27 -16.06 7.94
CA GLU A 162 -22.64 -16.46 8.33
C GLU A 162 -23.12 -17.81 7.77
N ARG A 163 -22.62 -18.23 6.59
CA ARG A 163 -23.00 -19.51 5.97
C ARG A 163 -22.13 -20.67 6.40
N ALA A 164 -21.03 -20.42 7.16
CA ALA A 164 -20.11 -21.44 7.63
C ALA A 164 -20.43 -21.83 9.07
N ASN A 165 -20.06 -23.04 9.44
CA ASN A 165 -20.14 -23.55 10.80
C ASN A 165 -18.83 -24.28 11.17
N ILE A 166 -18.71 -24.75 12.41
CA ILE A 166 -17.48 -25.40 12.89
C ILE A 166 -17.10 -26.64 12.05
N GLN A 167 -18.06 -27.33 11.46
CA GLN A 167 -17.81 -28.51 10.60
C GLN A 167 -17.22 -28.14 9.24
N SER A 168 -17.23 -26.84 8.91
CA SER A 168 -16.53 -26.32 7.72
C SER A 168 -15.01 -26.27 7.91
N LEU A 169 -14.54 -26.47 9.14
CA LEU A 169 -13.12 -26.45 9.52
C LEU A 169 -12.57 -27.88 9.65
N ASP A 170 -11.28 -28.03 9.34
CA ASP A 170 -10.52 -29.22 9.71
C ASP A 170 -10.26 -29.20 11.23
N LEU A 171 -11.11 -29.89 11.98
CA LEU A 171 -11.08 -29.92 13.44
C LEU A 171 -9.76 -30.48 14.00
N VAL A 172 -9.11 -31.39 13.29
CA VAL A 172 -7.82 -31.96 13.69
C VAL A 172 -6.74 -30.83 13.69
N SER A 173 -6.70 -30.04 12.66
CA SER A 173 -5.78 -28.89 12.58
C SER A 173 -6.11 -27.80 13.60
N VAL A 174 -7.40 -27.53 13.83
CA VAL A 174 -7.87 -26.58 14.86
C VAL A 174 -7.44 -27.04 16.25
N GLU A 175 -7.71 -28.31 16.62
CA GLU A 175 -7.34 -28.86 17.93
C GLU A 175 -5.82 -28.82 18.13
N LYS A 176 -5.05 -29.21 17.12
CA LYS A 176 -3.59 -29.12 17.16
C LYS A 176 -3.11 -27.69 17.41
N TYR A 177 -3.72 -26.70 16.75
CA TYR A 177 -3.40 -25.29 16.96
C TYR A 177 -3.70 -24.84 18.39
N VAL A 178 -4.89 -25.18 18.91
CA VAL A 178 -5.28 -24.86 20.29
C VAL A 178 -4.36 -25.53 21.32
N LEU A 179 -4.03 -26.80 21.11
CA LEU A 179 -3.09 -27.53 21.99
C LEU A 179 -1.73 -26.85 22.02
N ASN A 180 -1.18 -26.46 20.87
CA ASN A 180 0.09 -25.73 20.79
C ASN A 180 0.03 -24.39 21.54
N LYS A 181 -1.11 -23.67 21.48
CA LYS A 181 -1.29 -22.41 22.23
C LYS A 181 -1.41 -22.64 23.75
N ARG A 182 -1.86 -23.82 24.19
CA ARG A 182 -1.99 -24.18 25.61
C ARG A 182 -0.65 -24.53 26.27
N ILE A 183 0.33 -25.05 25.52
CA ILE A 183 1.61 -25.53 26.06
C ILE A 183 2.30 -24.47 26.92
N ASP A 184 2.42 -23.25 26.41
CA ASP A 184 3.18 -22.18 27.07
C ASP A 184 2.30 -21.19 27.85
N ARG A 185 0.99 -21.54 28.05
CA ARG A 185 0.01 -20.62 28.65
C ARG A 185 -0.88 -21.35 29.67
N PRO A 186 -0.39 -21.61 30.92
CA PRO A 186 -1.12 -22.40 31.91
C PRO A 186 -2.52 -21.90 32.26
N LYS A 187 -2.73 -20.56 32.30
CA LYS A 187 -4.05 -19.97 32.54
C LYS A 187 -5.00 -20.20 31.35
N PHE A 188 -4.50 -20.06 30.14
CA PHE A 188 -5.27 -20.33 28.94
C PHE A 188 -5.59 -21.81 28.77
N ALA A 189 -4.69 -22.70 29.21
CA ALA A 189 -4.89 -24.16 29.16
C ALA A 189 -6.08 -24.65 30.00
N GLN A 190 -6.49 -23.91 31.03
CA GLN A 190 -7.61 -24.25 31.92
C GLN A 190 -8.97 -23.79 31.37
N LEU A 191 -8.99 -23.01 30.28
CA LEU A 191 -10.24 -22.47 29.72
C LEU A 191 -11.03 -23.58 29.01
N PRO A 192 -12.38 -23.55 29.09
CA PRO A 192 -13.25 -24.34 28.23
C PRO A 192 -12.92 -24.13 26.75
N LEU A 193 -13.22 -25.13 25.92
CA LEU A 193 -12.83 -25.11 24.50
C LEU A 193 -13.55 -24.01 23.74
N GLU A 194 -14.81 -23.76 24.05
CA GLU A 194 -15.63 -22.70 23.44
C GLU A 194 -15.00 -21.31 23.65
N ILE A 195 -14.57 -21.03 24.90
CA ILE A 195 -13.89 -19.76 25.23
C ILE A 195 -12.53 -19.69 24.54
N ALA A 196 -11.81 -20.80 24.46
CA ALA A 196 -10.53 -20.85 23.75
C ALA A 196 -10.72 -20.55 22.25
N TYR A 197 -11.78 -21.04 21.63
CA TYR A 197 -12.08 -20.74 20.22
C TYR A 197 -12.40 -19.26 20.00
N GLU A 198 -13.19 -18.64 20.88
CA GLU A 198 -13.46 -17.20 20.82
C GLU A 198 -12.20 -16.35 21.02
N MET A 199 -11.39 -16.67 22.04
CA MET A 199 -10.16 -15.93 22.34
C MET A 199 -9.09 -16.05 21.23
N LEU A 200 -9.10 -17.14 20.47
CA LEU A 200 -8.21 -17.37 19.33
C LEU A 200 -8.82 -16.92 18.00
N ASN A 201 -9.97 -16.24 18.02
CA ASN A 201 -10.71 -15.83 16.85
C ASN A 201 -11.00 -16.98 15.86
N ILE A 202 -11.16 -18.21 16.36
CA ILE A 202 -11.57 -19.35 15.55
C ILE A 202 -13.07 -19.27 15.27
N LEU A 203 -13.85 -19.01 16.31
CA LEU A 203 -15.29 -18.77 16.20
C LEU A 203 -15.64 -17.39 16.75
N ARG A 204 -16.66 -16.77 16.19
CA ARG A 204 -17.33 -15.57 16.71
C ARG A 204 -18.84 -15.79 16.54
N ASN A 205 -19.59 -15.75 17.66
CA ASN A 205 -21.02 -16.08 17.65
C ASN A 205 -21.30 -17.48 17.04
N ASP A 206 -20.53 -18.49 17.41
CA ASP A 206 -20.58 -19.87 16.90
C ASP A 206 -20.30 -20.06 15.41
N MET A 207 -19.88 -18.99 14.72
CA MET A 207 -19.53 -19.04 13.31
C MET A 207 -18.01 -18.90 13.12
N PRO A 208 -17.40 -19.65 12.19
CA PRO A 208 -16.01 -19.46 11.83
C PRO A 208 -15.73 -18.03 11.37
N THR A 209 -14.62 -17.46 11.85
CA THR A 209 -14.14 -16.18 11.32
C THR A 209 -13.52 -16.36 9.94
N LEU A 210 -13.36 -15.26 9.19
CA LEU A 210 -12.67 -15.30 7.91
C LEU A 210 -11.26 -15.89 8.08
N ALA A 211 -10.50 -15.43 9.09
CA ALA A 211 -9.16 -15.94 9.36
C ALA A 211 -9.18 -17.45 9.64
N SER A 212 -10.13 -17.94 10.44
CA SER A 212 -10.20 -19.37 10.74
C SER A 212 -10.59 -20.21 9.53
N LEU A 213 -11.54 -19.72 8.72
CA LEU A 213 -11.97 -20.40 7.50
C LEU A 213 -10.83 -20.48 6.48
N MET A 214 -10.08 -19.40 6.30
CA MET A 214 -8.95 -19.36 5.36
C MET A 214 -7.73 -20.16 5.86
N ASN A 215 -7.55 -20.36 7.18
CA ASN A 215 -6.45 -21.14 7.70
C ASN A 215 -6.80 -22.63 7.91
N PHE A 216 -8.02 -22.94 8.34
CA PHE A 216 -8.44 -24.28 8.75
C PHE A 216 -9.61 -24.82 7.94
N GLY A 217 -10.18 -24.06 7.01
CA GLY A 217 -11.31 -24.50 6.21
C GLY A 217 -10.97 -25.71 5.36
N ILE A 218 -11.89 -26.68 5.29
CA ILE A 218 -11.80 -27.85 4.41
C ILE A 218 -11.86 -27.40 2.94
N TYR A 219 -12.80 -26.50 2.63
CA TYR A 219 -12.95 -25.91 1.30
C TYR A 219 -13.48 -24.48 1.43
N PRO A 220 -12.61 -23.49 1.73
CA PRO A 220 -13.00 -22.08 1.92
C PRO A 220 -13.73 -21.48 0.73
N GLN A 221 -13.38 -21.88 -0.49
CA GLN A 221 -13.93 -21.37 -1.74
C GLN A 221 -15.41 -21.73 -1.95
N GLY A 222 -15.94 -22.72 -1.24
CA GLY A 222 -17.37 -23.00 -1.18
C GLY A 222 -18.18 -21.86 -0.56
N TYR A 223 -17.55 -21.06 0.31
CA TYR A 223 -18.13 -19.88 0.96
C TYR A 223 -17.64 -18.57 0.33
N LEU A 224 -16.41 -18.56 -0.16
CA LEU A 224 -15.67 -17.41 -0.67
C LEU A 224 -15.03 -17.77 -2.04
N PRO A 225 -15.84 -17.89 -3.12
CA PRO A 225 -15.38 -18.41 -4.41
C PRO A 225 -14.21 -17.61 -5.04
N GLN A 226 -14.08 -16.33 -4.69
CA GLN A 226 -13.04 -15.45 -5.22
C GLN A 226 -11.69 -15.65 -4.54
N MET A 227 -11.67 -16.22 -3.32
CA MET A 227 -10.46 -16.39 -2.49
C MET A 227 -9.62 -17.57 -2.97
N GLY A 228 -9.11 -17.51 -4.19
CA GLY A 228 -8.26 -18.53 -4.78
C GLY A 228 -7.26 -17.92 -5.76
N ILE A 229 -6.23 -18.68 -6.12
CA ILE A 229 -5.17 -18.21 -7.02
C ILE A 229 -5.47 -18.72 -8.44
N THR A 230 -5.40 -17.82 -9.44
CA THR A 230 -5.32 -18.20 -10.83
C THR A 230 -3.88 -18.07 -11.28
N ALA A 231 -3.20 -19.20 -11.47
CA ALA A 231 -1.81 -19.25 -11.90
C ALA A 231 -1.77 -19.49 -13.41
N ILE A 232 -1.04 -18.68 -14.15
CA ILE A 232 -0.90 -18.76 -15.62
C ILE A 232 0.55 -18.62 -16.04
N VAL A 233 0.91 -19.28 -17.15
CA VAL A 233 2.18 -19.07 -17.86
C VAL A 233 1.87 -18.58 -19.26
N VAL A 234 2.35 -17.39 -19.57
CA VAL A 234 2.15 -16.76 -20.90
C VAL A 234 3.32 -17.09 -21.83
N PRO A 235 3.11 -17.16 -23.16
CA PRO A 235 4.16 -17.46 -24.12
C PRO A 235 5.17 -16.33 -24.33
N GLY A 236 4.84 -15.11 -23.90
CA GLY A 236 5.67 -13.91 -24.03
C GLY A 236 5.92 -13.20 -22.71
N THR A 237 6.18 -11.90 -22.76
CA THR A 237 6.44 -11.03 -21.60
C THR A 237 5.21 -10.28 -21.12
N GLU A 238 4.11 -10.31 -21.86
CA GLU A 238 2.88 -9.56 -21.55
C GLU A 238 1.65 -10.48 -21.62
N ILE A 239 0.66 -10.18 -20.80
CA ILE A 239 -0.63 -10.87 -20.81
C ILE A 239 -1.40 -10.47 -22.09
N GLY A 240 -1.87 -11.48 -22.82
CA GLY A 240 -2.62 -11.27 -24.06
C GLY A 240 -1.83 -11.57 -25.34
N ILE A 241 -0.51 -11.76 -25.27
CA ILE A 241 0.27 -12.26 -26.38
C ILE A 241 -0.08 -13.73 -26.60
N THR A 242 -0.31 -14.10 -27.87
CA THR A 242 -0.51 -15.49 -28.29
C THR A 242 0.67 -15.96 -29.15
N THR A 243 0.89 -17.27 -29.20
CA THR A 243 1.82 -17.85 -30.17
C THR A 243 1.20 -17.85 -31.58
N ASP A 244 1.99 -18.22 -32.60
CA ASP A 244 1.53 -18.39 -34.00
C ASP A 244 0.39 -19.41 -34.16
N ASN A 245 0.15 -20.24 -33.14
CA ASN A 245 -0.94 -21.21 -33.05
C ASN A 245 -2.08 -20.79 -32.12
N ASP A 246 -2.24 -19.50 -31.84
CA ASP A 246 -3.26 -18.92 -30.96
C ASP A 246 -3.24 -19.44 -29.50
N ILE A 247 -2.12 -19.97 -29.03
CA ILE A 247 -1.98 -20.43 -27.63
C ILE A 247 -1.83 -19.21 -26.71
N ARG A 248 -2.79 -19.01 -25.82
CA ARG A 248 -2.77 -17.91 -24.83
C ARG A 248 -1.96 -18.24 -23.59
N PHE A 249 -2.03 -19.47 -23.10
CA PHE A 249 -1.36 -19.90 -21.88
C PHE A 249 -0.60 -21.19 -22.16
N LEU A 250 0.66 -21.26 -21.75
CA LEU A 250 1.48 -22.47 -21.82
C LEU A 250 1.14 -23.43 -20.67
N ASP A 251 0.75 -22.88 -19.51
CA ASP A 251 0.21 -23.62 -18.36
C ASP A 251 -0.80 -22.71 -17.64
N ASN A 252 -1.85 -23.32 -17.11
CA ASN A 252 -2.84 -22.58 -16.33
C ASN A 252 -3.44 -23.51 -15.26
N GLN A 253 -3.64 -22.97 -14.06
CA GLN A 253 -4.20 -23.72 -12.94
C GLN A 253 -5.01 -22.77 -12.02
N ARG A 254 -6.24 -23.18 -11.66
CA ARG A 254 -6.95 -22.63 -10.52
C ARG A 254 -6.51 -23.39 -9.27
N ILE A 255 -6.00 -22.67 -8.27
CA ILE A 255 -5.51 -23.21 -7.01
C ILE A 255 -6.45 -22.76 -5.90
N GLU A 256 -7.01 -23.72 -5.18
CA GLU A 256 -8.01 -23.54 -4.12
C GLU A 256 -7.59 -24.31 -2.86
N GLY A 257 -8.30 -24.07 -1.74
CA GLY A 257 -8.01 -24.65 -0.45
C GLY A 257 -7.73 -23.58 0.61
N ASN A 258 -7.23 -23.98 1.75
CA ASN A 258 -6.76 -23.05 2.77
C ASN A 258 -5.43 -22.40 2.36
N ILE A 259 -5.03 -21.33 3.08
CA ILE A 259 -3.80 -20.56 2.77
C ILE A 259 -2.57 -21.47 2.65
N SER A 260 -2.41 -22.43 3.55
CA SER A 260 -1.26 -23.36 3.55
C SER A 260 -1.23 -24.22 2.29
N SER A 261 -2.37 -24.77 1.89
CA SER A 261 -2.51 -25.58 0.67
C SER A 261 -2.27 -24.74 -0.59
N MET A 262 -2.89 -23.57 -0.66
CA MET A 262 -2.70 -22.65 -1.79
C MET A 262 -1.25 -22.20 -1.93
N LEU A 263 -0.58 -21.88 -0.82
CA LEU A 263 0.84 -21.51 -0.82
C LEU A 263 1.73 -22.64 -1.34
N LEU A 264 1.45 -23.88 -0.91
CA LEU A 264 2.21 -25.06 -1.33
C LEU A 264 2.04 -25.31 -2.83
N GLU A 265 0.81 -25.33 -3.31
CA GLU A 265 0.49 -25.61 -4.72
C GLU A 265 0.97 -24.48 -5.66
N ALA A 266 0.78 -23.21 -5.28
CA ALA A 266 1.27 -22.08 -6.07
C ALA A 266 2.81 -22.06 -6.15
N THR A 267 3.49 -22.38 -5.04
CA THR A 267 4.95 -22.52 -5.04
C THR A 267 5.40 -23.67 -5.95
N ALA A 268 4.68 -24.80 -5.92
CA ALA A 268 4.97 -25.94 -6.82
C ALA A 268 4.71 -25.58 -8.29
N PHE A 269 3.63 -24.84 -8.59
CA PHE A 269 3.34 -24.32 -9.93
C PHE A 269 4.49 -23.45 -10.45
N CYS A 270 4.93 -22.47 -9.66
CA CYS A 270 6.07 -21.61 -10.01
C CYS A 270 7.34 -22.44 -10.24
N LYS A 271 7.64 -23.38 -9.34
CA LYS A 271 8.86 -24.23 -9.44
C LYS A 271 8.89 -25.06 -10.71
N ARG A 272 7.78 -25.65 -11.14
CA ARG A 272 7.74 -26.50 -12.38
C ARG A 272 7.84 -25.67 -13.65
N ASN A 273 7.42 -24.40 -13.62
CA ASN A 273 7.42 -23.50 -14.78
C ASN A 273 8.64 -22.58 -14.85
N MET A 274 9.51 -22.57 -13.82
CA MET A 274 10.76 -21.82 -13.84
C MET A 274 11.88 -22.55 -14.56
N LYS A 275 12.74 -21.77 -15.24
CA LYS A 275 13.99 -22.28 -15.79
C LYS A 275 14.99 -22.62 -14.69
N THR A 276 15.59 -23.78 -14.76
CA THR A 276 16.66 -24.22 -13.88
C THR A 276 17.96 -24.29 -14.64
N LYS A 277 19.00 -23.60 -14.15
CA LYS A 277 20.37 -23.65 -14.70
C LYS A 277 21.21 -24.56 -13.82
N THR A 278 21.90 -25.54 -14.45
CA THR A 278 22.89 -26.38 -13.76
C THR A 278 24.25 -25.68 -13.80
N ILE A 279 24.82 -25.45 -12.63
CA ILE A 279 26.17 -24.89 -12.45
C ILE A 279 27.05 -25.99 -11.89
N ILE A 280 28.18 -26.24 -12.52
CA ILE A 280 29.23 -27.13 -11.99
C ILE A 280 30.28 -26.27 -11.32
N ASP A 281 30.45 -26.44 -10.02
CA ASP A 281 31.50 -25.75 -9.26
C ASP A 281 32.87 -26.19 -9.76
N LYS A 282 33.63 -25.26 -10.32
CA LYS A 282 34.94 -25.52 -10.91
C LYS A 282 35.98 -26.04 -9.93
N LYS A 283 35.83 -25.79 -8.61
CA LYS A 283 36.77 -26.21 -7.59
C LYS A 283 36.46 -27.58 -7.01
N THR A 284 35.16 -27.86 -6.82
CA THR A 284 34.70 -29.08 -6.15
C THR A 284 34.12 -30.14 -7.10
N GLY A 285 33.86 -29.77 -8.37
CA GLY A 285 33.18 -30.64 -9.33
C GLY A 285 31.71 -30.90 -9.01
N GLN A 286 31.18 -30.29 -7.94
CA GLN A 286 29.78 -30.53 -7.53
C GLN A 286 28.81 -29.81 -8.45
N ARG A 287 27.74 -30.52 -8.81
CA ARG A 287 26.59 -29.97 -9.50
C ARG A 287 25.72 -29.18 -8.52
N LYS A 288 25.39 -27.93 -8.87
CA LYS A 288 24.40 -27.10 -8.19
C LYS A 288 23.36 -26.65 -9.18
N ASP A 289 22.10 -27.01 -8.95
CA ASP A 289 20.98 -26.51 -9.74
C ASP A 289 20.50 -25.19 -9.14
N ARG A 290 20.46 -24.15 -9.97
CA ARG A 290 20.01 -22.81 -9.58
C ARG A 290 18.75 -22.47 -10.37
N THR A 291 17.66 -22.23 -9.64
CA THR A 291 16.41 -21.71 -10.20
C THR A 291 16.57 -20.22 -10.58
N GLU A 292 15.79 -19.76 -11.52
CA GLU A 292 15.78 -18.38 -12.02
C GLU A 292 15.54 -17.38 -10.88
N TYR A 293 14.62 -17.69 -9.95
CA TYR A 293 14.34 -16.96 -8.73
C TYR A 293 14.51 -17.85 -7.49
N PRO A 294 14.92 -17.30 -6.32
CA PRO A 294 14.93 -18.04 -5.07
C PRO A 294 13.52 -18.51 -4.69
N ILE A 295 13.35 -19.79 -4.40
CA ILE A 295 12.05 -20.34 -4.01
C ILE A 295 11.49 -19.68 -2.75
N THR A 296 12.36 -19.30 -1.81
CA THR A 296 11.99 -18.58 -0.59
C THR A 296 11.37 -17.22 -0.90
N ALA A 297 11.92 -16.47 -1.86
CA ALA A 297 11.36 -15.18 -2.27
C ALA A 297 9.99 -15.32 -2.95
N ILE A 298 9.83 -16.34 -3.81
CA ILE A 298 8.52 -16.65 -4.43
C ILE A 298 7.48 -17.00 -3.37
N ARG A 299 7.86 -17.89 -2.44
CA ARG A 299 6.97 -18.31 -1.35
C ARG A 299 6.53 -17.11 -0.50
N GLU A 300 7.46 -16.21 -0.17
CA GLU A 300 7.18 -15.01 0.61
C GLU A 300 6.25 -14.06 -0.15
N ALA A 301 6.50 -13.84 -1.45
CA ALA A 301 5.64 -13.00 -2.28
C ALA A 301 4.22 -13.55 -2.39
N ILE A 302 4.05 -14.86 -2.59
CA ILE A 302 2.74 -15.52 -2.64
C ILE A 302 2.03 -15.40 -1.30
N LEU A 303 2.73 -15.65 -0.17
CA LEU A 303 2.15 -15.56 1.16
C LEU A 303 1.66 -14.13 1.46
N ASN A 304 2.48 -13.13 1.15
CA ASN A 304 2.11 -11.73 1.33
C ASN A 304 0.89 -11.35 0.48
N ALA A 305 0.83 -11.81 -0.77
CA ALA A 305 -0.32 -11.58 -1.63
C ALA A 305 -1.60 -12.22 -1.06
N LEU A 306 -1.55 -13.46 -0.57
CA LEU A 306 -2.69 -14.16 0.04
C LEU A 306 -3.20 -13.45 1.29
N ILE A 307 -2.31 -12.94 2.15
CA ILE A 307 -2.69 -12.21 3.36
C ILE A 307 -3.34 -10.86 2.99
N ILE A 308 -2.79 -10.15 2.00
CA ILE A 308 -3.33 -8.86 1.54
C ILE A 308 -4.68 -9.05 0.84
N GLU A 309 -4.87 -10.11 0.04
CA GLU A 309 -6.11 -10.39 -0.68
C GLU A 309 -7.31 -10.53 0.28
N ILE A 310 -7.10 -11.10 1.46
CA ILE A 310 -8.14 -11.20 2.51
C ILE A 310 -8.66 -9.81 2.87
N ILE A 311 -7.80 -8.81 2.99
CA ILE A 311 -8.15 -7.43 3.31
C ILE A 311 -8.90 -6.78 2.14
N VAL A 312 -8.44 -6.97 0.90
CA VAL A 312 -9.01 -6.35 -0.33
C VAL A 312 -10.38 -6.93 -0.68
N TYR A 313 -10.60 -8.24 -0.47
CA TYR A 313 -11.89 -8.88 -0.75
C TYR A 313 -13.04 -8.23 0.03
N ILE A 314 -12.84 -7.95 1.29
CA ILE A 314 -13.83 -7.36 2.19
C ILE A 314 -14.23 -5.95 1.74
N GLN A 315 -13.28 -5.20 1.20
CA GLN A 315 -13.53 -3.87 0.66
C GLN A 315 -14.53 -3.90 -0.50
N LYS A 316 -14.39 -4.83 -1.45
CA LYS A 316 -15.33 -4.97 -2.58
C LYS A 316 -16.75 -5.27 -2.11
N GLU A 317 -16.94 -6.16 -1.14
CA GLU A 317 -18.27 -6.44 -0.59
C GLU A 317 -18.93 -5.25 0.12
N ARG A 318 -18.15 -4.37 0.75
CA ARG A 318 -18.67 -3.16 1.43
C ARG A 318 -19.04 -2.02 0.48
N LEU A 319 -18.39 -1.94 -0.68
CA LEU A 319 -18.69 -0.92 -1.68
C LEU A 319 -19.96 -1.22 -2.49
N PHE A 320 -20.44 -2.47 -2.47
CA PHE A 320 -21.63 -2.91 -3.21
C PHE A 320 -22.87 -3.14 -2.32
N LYS A 321 -22.78 -2.85 -1.01
CA LYS A 321 -23.91 -2.78 -0.07
C LYS A 321 -24.20 -1.34 0.33
#